data_e097ef39a3172f67ed918fbce037023e
#
_entry.id   e097ef39a3172f67ed918fbce037023e
#
_cell.length_a   1.000
_cell.length_b   1.000
_cell.length_c   1.000
_cell.angle_alpha   90.00
_cell.angle_beta   90.00
_cell.angle_gamma   90.00
#
_symmetry.space_group_name_H-M   'P 1'
#
loop_
_entity.id
_entity.type
_entity.pdbx_description
1 polymer ?
#
loop_
_entity_poly.entity_id
_entity_poly.type
_entity_poly.pdbx_seq_one_letter_code
_entity_poly.pdbx_strand_id
1 'polypeptide(L)'
;MPASRRPFPLIAWLALAIGMFAAPVYADQLVYVPLAQPCRLLDTRASTGRVGPLTAAHGAYLFGTSTADIAAQNGNSAGCGIPAGIEAVSVNMNLLDTTAAGNIATWSADAGTTTPNIGTAVYNPTVASPAPGQVQYNSGYTSVPVGYLTGANPGRFYLEVANGQIDMTINLVGYWLPISWAENRSSHYAIALGLHTTASGDGSTAMGYFTTASGLVSTAMGESTYANGNASTAMGFGTTASGINSTAMGYSTIASGVDSTAMGWGTTASGDFSMAMGANVSTGGHGGSFIYGDASTRSLATNTADNQFVAVVSGGALFFTNPDRTTGVGVAAGSGSWFSLSDRNAKTAVQPLDPREVLKKVAALPLNTWQYKTQDAQYRHMGPMAQDFYAAFQLGESDKSIDTVDADGVALAAIQGLNALLAEKDAKTTAQLEEKDREIAALRTELTTRIAALESTATDLGEMKAQLAALRKFTPAEMTVALQQPR
;
A
#
# COMPACT_ATOMS: atom_id res chain seq x y z
N MET A 1 -14.25 41.89 22.55
CA MET A 1 -15.34 41.14 23.21
C MET A 1 -14.93 39.71 23.28
N PRO A 2 -14.73 39.08 24.45
CA PRO A 2 -14.27 37.69 24.57
C PRO A 2 -15.45 36.73 24.58
N ALA A 3 -15.37 35.69 23.80
CA ALA A 3 -16.33 34.60 23.73
C ALA A 3 -16.18 33.64 24.91
N SER A 4 -17.29 33.43 25.61
CA SER A 4 -17.45 32.58 26.78
C SER A 4 -17.29 31.10 26.48
N ARG A 5 -16.37 30.45 27.16
CA ARG A 5 -16.30 28.96 27.25
C ARG A 5 -17.37 28.49 28.23
N ARG A 6 -18.26 27.59 27.79
CA ARG A 6 -19.15 26.82 28.68
C ARG A 6 -18.44 25.51 29.08
N PRO A 7 -18.50 25.08 30.35
CA PRO A 7 -17.94 23.83 30.81
C PRO A 7 -18.90 22.65 30.51
N PHE A 8 -18.36 21.54 30.07
CA PHE A 8 -19.05 20.23 29.99
C PHE A 8 -19.22 19.65 31.41
N PRO A 9 -20.36 19.01 31.74
CA PRO A 9 -20.55 18.40 33.04
C PRO A 9 -19.81 17.06 33.14
N LEU A 10 -19.11 16.87 34.26
CA LEU A 10 -18.59 15.59 34.72
C LEU A 10 -19.77 14.63 34.93
N ILE A 11 -19.79 13.51 34.20
CA ILE A 11 -20.65 12.37 34.46
C ILE A 11 -19.92 11.51 35.51
N ALA A 12 -20.53 11.44 36.68
CA ALA A 12 -20.10 10.58 37.77
C ALA A 12 -20.19 9.11 37.42
N TRP A 13 -19.12 8.35 37.64
CA TRP A 13 -19.10 6.90 37.57
C TRP A 13 -19.92 6.32 38.72
N LEU A 14 -21.09 5.76 38.38
CA LEU A 14 -21.86 4.93 39.30
C LEU A 14 -21.35 3.49 39.19
N ALA A 15 -20.63 3.04 40.22
CA ALA A 15 -20.24 1.65 40.34
C ALA A 15 -21.49 0.81 40.62
N LEU A 16 -22.02 0.12 39.60
CA LEU A 16 -23.06 -0.87 39.74
C LEU A 16 -22.39 -2.23 39.93
N ALA A 17 -22.54 -2.81 41.13
CA ALA A 17 -22.18 -4.20 41.41
C ALA A 17 -23.08 -5.11 40.57
N ILE A 18 -22.56 -5.64 39.47
CA ILE A 18 -23.23 -6.65 38.67
C ILE A 18 -22.85 -8.02 39.25
N GLY A 19 -23.89 -8.70 39.78
CA GLY A 19 -23.78 -10.08 40.23
C GLY A 19 -23.21 -10.98 39.16
N MET A 20 -22.49 -12.02 39.58
CA MET A 20 -22.01 -13.10 38.73
C MET A 20 -23.20 -13.71 37.97
N PHE A 21 -23.41 -13.25 36.75
CA PHE A 21 -24.09 -14.09 35.77
C PHE A 21 -23.07 -15.13 35.31
N ALA A 22 -23.35 -16.40 35.61
CA ALA A 22 -22.69 -17.51 34.96
C ALA A 22 -22.80 -17.26 33.45
N ALA A 23 -21.65 -17.11 32.77
CA ALA A 23 -21.62 -16.99 31.33
C ALA A 23 -22.42 -18.15 30.73
N PRO A 24 -23.33 -17.93 29.78
CA PRO A 24 -23.97 -19.03 29.09
C PRO A 24 -22.84 -19.88 28.48
N VAL A 25 -22.84 -21.17 28.83
CA VAL A 25 -21.99 -22.15 28.13
C VAL A 25 -22.56 -22.20 26.71
N TYR A 26 -21.93 -21.45 25.82
CA TYR A 26 -22.24 -21.60 24.40
C TYR A 26 -21.80 -22.99 24.00
N ALA A 27 -22.76 -23.80 23.55
CA ALA A 27 -22.48 -25.08 22.94
C ALA A 27 -21.48 -24.85 21.80
N ASP A 28 -20.27 -25.39 21.94
CA ASP A 28 -19.29 -25.35 20.89
C ASP A 28 -19.93 -25.86 19.60
N GLN A 29 -19.75 -25.12 18.49
CA GLN A 29 -20.25 -25.61 17.22
C GLN A 29 -19.52 -26.91 16.89
N LEU A 30 -20.30 -27.96 16.62
CA LEU A 30 -19.77 -29.29 16.30
C LEU A 30 -19.78 -29.48 14.79
N VAL A 31 -18.72 -30.09 14.26
CA VAL A 31 -18.65 -30.54 12.86
C VAL A 31 -18.89 -32.04 12.83
N TYR A 32 -19.85 -32.45 12.01
CA TYR A 32 -20.09 -33.86 11.73
C TYR A 32 -19.11 -34.40 10.70
N VAL A 33 -18.36 -35.46 11.06
CA VAL A 33 -17.47 -36.19 10.19
C VAL A 33 -18.06 -37.57 9.90
N PRO A 34 -18.56 -37.82 8.69
CA PRO A 34 -19.09 -39.13 8.34
C PRO A 34 -17.96 -40.14 8.18
N LEU A 35 -18.18 -41.38 8.58
CA LEU A 35 -17.28 -42.48 8.21
C LEU A 35 -17.59 -42.95 6.78
N ALA A 36 -16.52 -43.28 6.04
CA ALA A 36 -16.67 -43.83 4.68
C ALA A 36 -17.52 -45.12 4.63
N GLN A 37 -17.46 -45.89 5.69
CA GLN A 37 -18.33 -47.07 5.93
C GLN A 37 -18.71 -47.18 7.41
N PRO A 38 -19.92 -47.60 7.74
CA PRO A 38 -20.32 -47.85 9.13
C PRO A 38 -19.42 -48.88 9.80
N CYS A 39 -19.03 -48.56 11.05
CA CYS A 39 -18.15 -49.41 11.82
C CYS A 39 -18.86 -49.97 13.05
N ARG A 40 -18.79 -51.27 13.29
CA ARG A 40 -19.43 -51.94 14.44
C ARG A 40 -18.77 -51.46 15.75
N LEU A 41 -19.55 -50.77 16.59
CA LEU A 41 -19.12 -50.29 17.89
C LEU A 41 -19.44 -51.34 19.00
N LEU A 42 -20.62 -51.99 18.91
CA LEU A 42 -21.12 -52.94 19.91
C LEU A 42 -21.92 -54.06 19.21
N ASP A 43 -21.74 -55.30 19.69
CA ASP A 43 -22.61 -56.43 19.39
C ASP A 43 -22.83 -57.29 20.63
N THR A 44 -24.03 -57.31 21.17
CA THR A 44 -24.35 -58.05 22.40
C THR A 44 -24.59 -59.54 22.17
N ARG A 45 -24.71 -60.03 20.92
CA ARG A 45 -24.95 -61.41 20.55
C ARG A 45 -23.70 -62.27 20.53
N ALA A 46 -22.54 -61.64 20.45
CA ALA A 46 -21.29 -62.40 20.29
C ALA A 46 -20.88 -63.08 21.58
N SER A 47 -20.13 -64.17 21.46
CA SER A 47 -19.77 -65.10 22.55
C SER A 47 -18.55 -64.70 23.37
N THR A 48 -17.88 -63.58 23.02
CA THR A 48 -16.64 -63.10 23.65
C THR A 48 -16.74 -61.62 23.96
N GLY A 49 -16.35 -61.18 25.14
CA GLY A 49 -16.40 -59.79 25.56
C GLY A 49 -17.54 -59.50 26.59
N ARG A 50 -18.07 -58.25 26.60
CA ARG A 50 -19.31 -57.91 27.36
C ARG A 50 -20.50 -58.46 26.63
N VAL A 51 -20.98 -59.55 27.11
CA VAL A 51 -21.76 -60.47 26.34
C VAL A 51 -23.11 -60.71 26.95
N GLY A 52 -24.07 -60.92 26.12
CA GLY A 52 -25.43 -61.23 26.43
C GLY A 52 -26.36 -60.02 26.33
N PRO A 53 -27.63 -60.30 26.40
CA PRO A 53 -28.65 -59.26 26.30
C PRO A 53 -28.47 -58.21 27.38
N LEU A 54 -28.64 -56.96 27.01
CA LEU A 54 -28.71 -55.85 27.97
C LEU A 54 -30.06 -55.95 28.68
N THR A 55 -30.03 -55.79 30.00
CA THR A 55 -31.23 -55.95 30.85
C THR A 55 -31.50 -54.69 31.67
N ALA A 56 -32.78 -54.38 31.88
CA ALA A 56 -33.21 -53.27 32.73
C ALA A 56 -32.72 -53.45 34.18
N ALA A 57 -32.55 -54.68 34.64
CA ALA A 57 -32.08 -54.99 36.00
C ALA A 57 -30.60 -54.60 36.22
N HIS A 58 -29.81 -54.46 35.18
CA HIS A 58 -28.41 -54.07 35.31
C HIS A 58 -28.22 -52.57 35.57
N GLY A 59 -29.17 -51.73 35.18
CA GLY A 59 -29.03 -50.29 35.14
C GLY A 59 -28.15 -49.83 33.94
N ALA A 60 -27.41 -48.76 34.10
CA ALA A 60 -26.61 -48.19 33.03
C ALA A 60 -25.38 -49.02 32.67
N TYR A 61 -25.19 -49.26 31.40
CA TYR A 61 -24.00 -49.90 30.81
C TYR A 61 -23.01 -48.83 30.30
N LEU A 62 -21.74 -48.95 30.63
CA LEU A 62 -20.73 -48.05 30.14
C LEU A 62 -20.03 -48.60 28.88
N PHE A 63 -20.11 -47.86 27.82
CA PHE A 63 -19.48 -48.16 26.52
C PHE A 63 -18.47 -47.10 26.15
N GLY A 64 -17.45 -47.49 25.38
CA GLY A 64 -16.39 -46.60 24.94
C GLY A 64 -16.19 -46.65 23.42
N THR A 65 -15.51 -45.60 22.93
CA THR A 65 -15.20 -45.42 21.51
C THR A 65 -13.75 -45.66 21.18
N SER A 66 -12.87 -45.93 22.16
CA SER A 66 -11.49 -46.28 21.93
C SER A 66 -11.39 -47.67 21.26
N THR A 67 -10.28 -47.94 20.56
CA THR A 67 -10.04 -49.24 19.91
C THR A 67 -10.14 -50.39 20.93
N ALA A 68 -9.60 -50.23 22.15
CA ALA A 68 -9.63 -51.20 23.22
C ALA A 68 -11.08 -51.42 23.73
N ASP A 69 -11.84 -50.36 23.93
CA ASP A 69 -13.27 -50.44 24.35
C ASP A 69 -14.12 -51.14 23.28
N ILE A 70 -13.96 -50.77 22.01
CA ILE A 70 -14.67 -51.34 20.86
C ILE A 70 -14.40 -52.86 20.75
N ALA A 71 -13.15 -53.26 20.85
CA ALA A 71 -12.77 -54.68 20.84
C ALA A 71 -13.39 -55.44 22.03
N ALA A 72 -13.36 -54.85 23.24
CA ALA A 72 -13.98 -55.45 24.44
C ALA A 72 -15.52 -55.50 24.36
N GLN A 73 -16.16 -54.71 23.52
CA GLN A 73 -17.61 -54.65 23.28
C GLN A 73 -18.08 -55.53 22.11
N ASN A 74 -17.21 -56.43 21.60
CA ASN A 74 -17.43 -57.23 20.40
C ASN A 74 -17.71 -56.40 19.13
N GLY A 75 -17.20 -55.17 19.08
CA GLY A 75 -17.16 -54.34 17.90
C GLY A 75 -16.01 -54.71 16.96
N ASN A 76 -15.67 -53.82 16.07
CA ASN A 76 -14.54 -54.00 15.16
C ASN A 76 -13.21 -54.02 15.94
N SER A 77 -12.54 -55.17 16.02
CA SER A 77 -11.30 -55.35 16.79
C SER A 77 -10.13 -54.47 16.29
N ALA A 78 -10.18 -53.99 15.05
CA ALA A 78 -9.22 -53.00 14.52
C ALA A 78 -9.54 -51.56 14.94
N GLY A 79 -10.65 -51.35 15.67
CA GLY A 79 -11.17 -50.01 15.98
C GLY A 79 -11.94 -49.37 14.83
N CYS A 80 -12.52 -48.22 15.09
CA CYS A 80 -13.31 -47.48 14.10
C CYS A 80 -12.61 -46.23 13.57
N GLY A 81 -11.33 -46.04 13.87
CA GLY A 81 -10.57 -44.87 13.41
C GLY A 81 -11.04 -43.54 14.00
N ILE A 82 -11.65 -43.58 15.18
CA ILE A 82 -12.19 -42.39 15.86
C ILE A 82 -11.01 -41.66 16.50
N PRO A 83 -10.78 -40.36 16.18
CA PRO A 83 -9.75 -39.57 16.85
C PRO A 83 -10.12 -39.33 18.31
N ALA A 84 -9.09 -39.07 19.13
CA ALA A 84 -9.33 -38.51 20.47
C ALA A 84 -9.99 -37.15 20.36
N GLY A 85 -10.85 -36.82 21.32
CA GLY A 85 -11.44 -35.47 21.37
C GLY A 85 -12.77 -35.26 20.67
N ILE A 86 -13.48 -36.32 20.40
CA ILE A 86 -14.84 -36.21 19.92
C ILE A 86 -15.80 -35.82 21.04
N GLU A 87 -16.82 -35.04 20.69
CA GLU A 87 -17.90 -34.63 21.63
C GLU A 87 -19.14 -35.55 21.56
N ALA A 88 -19.36 -36.15 20.42
CA ALA A 88 -20.45 -37.11 20.24
C ALA A 88 -20.14 -38.10 19.13
N VAL A 89 -20.81 -39.22 19.16
CA VAL A 89 -20.85 -40.22 18.08
C VAL A 89 -22.21 -40.23 17.43
N SER A 90 -22.26 -40.35 16.12
CA SER A 90 -23.49 -40.63 15.40
C SER A 90 -23.58 -42.12 15.12
N VAL A 91 -24.60 -42.75 15.58
CA VAL A 91 -24.75 -44.20 15.55
C VAL A 91 -26.09 -44.63 14.94
N ASN A 92 -26.09 -45.84 14.43
CA ASN A 92 -27.30 -46.59 14.07
C ASN A 92 -27.42 -47.78 15.04
N MET A 93 -28.51 -47.85 15.77
CA MET A 93 -28.82 -48.92 16.73
C MET A 93 -29.83 -49.88 16.13
N ASN A 94 -29.46 -51.13 16.03
CA ASN A 94 -30.41 -52.19 15.67
C ASN A 94 -30.74 -52.97 16.93
N LEU A 95 -32.03 -53.01 17.29
CA LEU A 95 -32.57 -53.72 18.44
C LEU A 95 -33.09 -55.08 17.98
N LEU A 96 -32.73 -56.11 18.70
CA LEU A 96 -32.96 -57.48 18.37
C LEU A 96 -33.57 -58.19 19.58
N ASP A 97 -34.36 -59.23 19.37
CA ASP A 97 -34.84 -60.15 20.42
C ASP A 97 -35.28 -59.46 21.72
N THR A 98 -36.09 -58.41 21.61
CA THR A 98 -36.62 -57.68 22.77
C THR A 98 -37.69 -58.47 23.48
N THR A 99 -37.64 -58.52 24.83
CA THR A 99 -38.61 -59.29 25.63
C THR A 99 -39.76 -58.44 26.19
N ALA A 100 -39.62 -57.12 26.23
CA ALA A 100 -40.69 -56.21 26.68
C ALA A 100 -40.59 -54.89 25.91
N ALA A 101 -41.73 -54.15 25.90
CA ALA A 101 -41.70 -52.77 25.35
C ALA A 101 -40.97 -51.85 26.30
N GLY A 102 -40.16 -50.92 25.74
CA GLY A 102 -39.36 -49.97 26.51
C GLY A 102 -38.66 -48.94 25.66
N ASN A 103 -37.72 -48.31 26.26
CA ASN A 103 -36.83 -47.32 25.61
C ASN A 103 -35.37 -47.54 26.00
N ILE A 104 -34.50 -47.03 25.18
CA ILE A 104 -33.07 -46.93 25.45
C ILE A 104 -32.76 -45.45 25.68
N ALA A 105 -32.02 -45.17 26.75
CA ALA A 105 -31.45 -43.87 27.00
C ALA A 105 -29.90 -43.93 26.85
N THR A 106 -29.33 -42.92 26.27
CA THR A 106 -27.84 -42.77 26.15
C THR A 106 -27.45 -41.38 26.59
N TRP A 107 -26.31 -41.27 27.28
CA TRP A 107 -25.76 -39.98 27.75
C TRP A 107 -24.23 -40.07 27.95
N SER A 108 -23.56 -38.88 28.02
CA SER A 108 -22.12 -38.81 28.28
C SER A 108 -21.80 -39.46 29.62
N ALA A 109 -20.69 -40.22 29.67
CA ALA A 109 -20.22 -40.83 30.89
C ALA A 109 -19.77 -39.81 31.96
N ASP A 110 -19.42 -38.59 31.57
CA ASP A 110 -19.06 -37.53 32.52
C ASP A 110 -20.28 -36.90 33.22
N ALA A 111 -21.47 -37.11 32.71
CA ALA A 111 -22.70 -36.70 33.38
C ALA A 111 -23.07 -37.57 34.58
N GLY A 112 -22.27 -38.61 34.89
CA GLY A 112 -22.54 -39.57 35.97
C GLY A 112 -23.51 -40.69 35.59
N THR A 113 -23.89 -41.52 36.58
CA THR A 113 -24.72 -42.70 36.34
C THR A 113 -26.24 -42.41 36.42
N THR A 114 -26.64 -41.15 36.60
CA THR A 114 -28.05 -40.77 36.70
C THR A 114 -28.65 -40.66 35.32
N THR A 115 -29.60 -41.43 34.98
CA THR A 115 -30.30 -41.43 33.65
C THR A 115 -31.02 -40.11 33.44
N PRO A 116 -30.68 -39.34 32.40
CA PRO A 116 -31.51 -38.20 32.00
C PRO A 116 -32.83 -38.72 31.46
N ASN A 117 -33.91 -38.05 31.73
CA ASN A 117 -35.28 -38.47 31.38
C ASN A 117 -35.56 -38.29 29.86
N ILE A 118 -34.65 -38.73 28.98
CA ILE A 118 -34.74 -38.60 27.53
C ILE A 118 -34.40 -39.95 26.89
N GLY A 119 -35.41 -40.60 26.29
CA GLY A 119 -35.20 -41.82 25.54
C GLY A 119 -34.52 -41.56 24.19
N THR A 120 -33.46 -42.28 23.87
CA THR A 120 -32.74 -42.21 22.60
C THR A 120 -33.43 -43.08 21.52
N ALA A 121 -34.04 -44.19 21.92
CA ALA A 121 -34.79 -45.07 21.04
C ALA A 121 -35.95 -45.75 21.81
N VAL A 122 -37.07 -46.02 21.14
CA VAL A 122 -38.22 -46.70 21.68
C VAL A 122 -38.37 -48.03 20.97
N TYR A 123 -38.68 -49.08 21.68
CA TYR A 123 -38.91 -50.42 21.12
C TYR A 123 -40.17 -51.04 21.68
N ASN A 124 -40.83 -51.88 20.85
CA ASN A 124 -42.07 -52.57 21.23
C ASN A 124 -42.08 -53.96 20.60
N PRO A 125 -42.14 -55.05 21.40
CA PRO A 125 -42.12 -56.42 20.91
C PRO A 125 -43.47 -56.87 20.39
N THR A 126 -44.55 -56.05 20.48
CA THR A 126 -45.87 -56.42 19.97
C THR A 126 -46.02 -56.49 18.45
N VAL A 127 -45.04 -55.99 17.75
CA VAL A 127 -44.85 -56.26 16.31
C VAL A 127 -44.31 -57.69 16.20
N ALA A 128 -45.00 -58.62 15.49
CA ALA A 128 -44.56 -60.00 15.34
C ALA A 128 -43.03 -60.09 15.11
N SER A 129 -42.31 -60.74 16.04
CA SER A 129 -40.88 -60.86 16.03
C SER A 129 -40.46 -61.50 14.71
N PRO A 130 -39.63 -60.91 13.90
CA PRO A 130 -38.95 -61.62 12.82
C PRO A 130 -38.15 -62.77 13.44
N ALA A 131 -37.72 -63.75 12.64
CA ALA A 131 -36.94 -64.89 13.13
C ALA A 131 -35.81 -64.42 14.07
N PRO A 132 -35.38 -65.24 15.08
CA PRO A 132 -34.37 -64.87 16.04
C PRO A 132 -33.11 -64.28 15.38
N GLY A 133 -32.64 -63.16 15.88
CA GLY A 133 -31.49 -62.40 15.32
C GLY A 133 -31.83 -61.41 14.19
N GLN A 134 -33.11 -61.27 13.85
CA GLN A 134 -33.54 -60.23 12.90
C GLN A 134 -33.74 -58.88 13.59
N VAL A 135 -33.52 -57.79 12.86
CA VAL A 135 -33.70 -56.43 13.38
C VAL A 135 -35.18 -56.14 13.64
N GLN A 136 -35.56 -55.92 14.89
CA GLN A 136 -36.91 -55.50 15.31
C GLN A 136 -37.10 -53.98 15.21
N TYR A 137 -36.01 -53.22 15.41
CA TYR A 137 -36.05 -51.78 15.37
C TYR A 137 -34.69 -51.26 14.89
N ASN A 138 -34.69 -50.24 14.10
CA ASN A 138 -33.52 -49.48 13.66
C ASN A 138 -33.75 -48.03 14.02
N SER A 139 -32.87 -47.47 14.84
CA SER A 139 -32.96 -46.05 15.26
C SER A 139 -32.74 -45.03 14.15
N GLY A 140 -32.32 -45.50 12.97
CA GLY A 140 -31.76 -44.59 12.00
C GLY A 140 -30.44 -44.01 12.54
N TYR A 141 -30.19 -42.77 12.20
CA TYR A 141 -28.98 -42.06 12.70
C TYR A 141 -29.36 -41.26 13.94
N THR A 142 -28.73 -41.55 15.07
CA THR A 142 -28.86 -40.77 16.29
C THR A 142 -27.48 -40.33 16.81
N SER A 143 -27.42 -39.18 17.44
CA SER A 143 -26.18 -38.69 18.07
C SER A 143 -26.17 -39.05 19.55
N VAL A 144 -25.08 -39.65 19.98
CA VAL A 144 -24.85 -40.04 21.37
C VAL A 144 -23.70 -39.21 21.91
N PRO A 145 -23.93 -38.36 22.92
CA PRO A 145 -22.86 -37.61 23.56
C PRO A 145 -21.88 -38.54 24.26
N VAL A 146 -20.57 -38.24 24.16
CA VAL A 146 -19.51 -38.99 24.84
C VAL A 146 -18.84 -38.12 25.88
N GLY A 147 -18.06 -38.73 26.80
CA GLY A 147 -17.32 -38.00 27.81
C GLY A 147 -16.32 -37.05 27.23
N TYR A 148 -16.14 -35.87 27.87
CA TYR A 148 -15.21 -34.85 27.43
C TYR A 148 -13.75 -35.32 27.48
N LEU A 149 -12.89 -34.71 26.66
CA LEU A 149 -11.45 -34.99 26.58
C LEU A 149 -10.74 -34.92 27.94
N THR A 150 -11.16 -33.99 28.78
CA THR A 150 -10.58 -33.71 30.11
C THR A 150 -11.36 -34.34 31.26
N GLY A 151 -12.46 -35.06 30.94
CA GLY A 151 -13.29 -35.74 31.93
C GLY A 151 -12.68 -37.05 32.43
N ALA A 152 -13.29 -37.64 33.45
CA ALA A 152 -12.90 -38.92 34.01
C ALA A 152 -13.08 -40.12 33.08
N ASN A 153 -13.94 -39.97 32.07
CA ASN A 153 -14.36 -41.02 31.12
C ASN A 153 -14.28 -40.56 29.67
N PRO A 154 -13.11 -40.17 29.13
CA PRO A 154 -12.99 -39.63 27.78
C PRO A 154 -13.45 -40.63 26.73
N GLY A 155 -14.27 -40.17 25.82
CA GLY A 155 -14.83 -40.96 24.72
C GLY A 155 -15.80 -42.08 25.16
N ARG A 156 -16.38 -42.02 26.35
CA ARG A 156 -17.33 -43.02 26.89
C ARG A 156 -18.73 -42.45 27.05
N PHE A 157 -19.73 -43.35 26.98
CA PHE A 157 -21.13 -43.03 27.17
C PHE A 157 -21.83 -44.14 27.94
N TYR A 158 -22.89 -43.77 28.64
CA TYR A 158 -23.81 -44.72 29.26
C TYR A 158 -24.95 -45.04 28.32
N LEU A 159 -25.43 -46.30 28.42
CA LEU A 159 -26.63 -46.80 27.81
C LEU A 159 -27.46 -47.54 28.84
N GLU A 160 -28.75 -47.26 28.93
CA GLU A 160 -29.67 -47.93 29.82
C GLU A 160 -30.87 -48.45 29.06
N VAL A 161 -31.33 -49.62 29.40
CA VAL A 161 -32.54 -50.29 28.90
C VAL A 161 -33.64 -50.12 29.92
N ALA A 162 -34.76 -49.48 29.60
CA ALA A 162 -35.80 -49.18 30.59
C ALA A 162 -36.63 -50.41 31.03
N ASN A 163 -36.87 -51.37 30.12
CA ASN A 163 -37.68 -52.58 30.45
C ASN A 163 -37.12 -53.82 29.75
N GLY A 164 -37.31 -54.99 30.37
CA GLY A 164 -36.99 -56.29 29.78
C GLY A 164 -35.50 -56.52 29.52
N GLN A 165 -35.25 -57.30 28.48
CA GLN A 165 -33.90 -57.50 27.95
C GLN A 165 -33.89 -57.32 26.45
N ILE A 166 -32.75 -57.00 25.92
CA ILE A 166 -32.58 -56.69 24.52
C ILE A 166 -31.18 -57.11 24.02
N ASP A 167 -31.11 -57.78 22.90
CA ASP A 167 -29.91 -57.85 22.13
C ASP A 167 -29.84 -56.69 21.16
N MET A 168 -28.64 -56.17 20.94
CA MET A 168 -28.49 -55.01 20.07
C MET A 168 -27.13 -54.96 19.36
N THR A 169 -27.14 -54.28 18.26
CA THR A 169 -25.87 -53.85 17.60
C THR A 169 -25.88 -52.36 17.47
N ILE A 170 -24.74 -51.74 17.72
CA ILE A 170 -24.51 -50.32 17.47
C ILE A 170 -23.43 -50.19 16.38
N ASN A 171 -23.79 -49.53 15.30
CA ASN A 171 -22.86 -49.20 14.23
C ASN A 171 -22.59 -47.71 14.26
N LEU A 172 -21.33 -47.33 14.35
CA LEU A 172 -20.89 -45.95 14.20
C LEU A 172 -20.99 -45.57 12.74
N VAL A 173 -21.56 -44.43 12.43
CA VAL A 173 -21.68 -43.87 11.07
C VAL A 173 -20.96 -42.56 10.90
N GLY A 174 -20.58 -41.92 12.01
CA GLY A 174 -19.77 -40.69 12.04
C GLY A 174 -19.56 -40.23 13.48
N TYR A 175 -18.86 -39.16 13.62
CA TYR A 175 -18.59 -38.54 14.91
C TYR A 175 -18.65 -37.02 14.80
N TRP A 176 -18.78 -36.36 15.93
CA TRP A 176 -18.82 -34.92 16.03
C TRP A 176 -17.57 -34.43 16.72
N LEU A 177 -16.83 -33.59 16.04
CA LEU A 177 -15.70 -32.89 16.58
C LEU A 177 -16.13 -31.48 16.96
N PRO A 178 -15.65 -30.94 18.08
CA PRO A 178 -15.72 -29.51 18.29
C PRO A 178 -15.02 -28.83 17.10
N ILE A 179 -15.50 -27.67 16.66
CA ILE A 179 -14.77 -26.85 15.69
C ILE A 179 -13.56 -26.26 16.42
N SER A 180 -12.70 -27.10 16.92
CA SER A 180 -11.39 -26.76 17.45
C SER A 180 -10.33 -27.24 16.47
N TRP A 181 -10.44 -26.80 15.20
CA TRP A 181 -9.27 -26.72 14.35
C TRP A 181 -8.33 -25.62 14.87
N ALA A 182 -8.70 -25.00 15.97
CA ALA A 182 -7.98 -23.99 16.68
C ALA A 182 -7.35 -24.64 17.91
N GLU A 183 -6.07 -24.93 17.88
CA GLU A 183 -5.28 -25.33 19.05
C GLU A 183 -5.33 -24.27 20.19
N ASN A 184 -5.83 -23.04 19.92
CA ASN A 184 -5.97 -21.98 20.91
C ASN A 184 -7.10 -21.00 20.57
N ARG A 185 -8.36 -21.38 20.87
CA ARG A 185 -9.46 -20.41 20.95
C ARG A 185 -9.58 -19.92 22.38
N SER A 186 -9.12 -18.71 22.63
CA SER A 186 -9.26 -18.08 23.96
C SER A 186 -10.34 -16.99 23.99
N SER A 187 -11.07 -16.76 22.89
CA SER A 187 -12.03 -15.67 22.79
C SER A 187 -13.32 -16.01 22.03
N HIS A 188 -14.36 -15.17 22.21
CA HIS A 188 -15.66 -15.32 21.58
C HIS A 188 -15.59 -15.09 20.07
N TYR A 189 -16.27 -15.96 19.27
CA TYR A 189 -16.38 -15.87 17.81
C TYR A 189 -15.05 -15.94 17.03
N ALA A 190 -13.94 -16.36 17.65
CA ALA A 190 -12.68 -16.51 16.95
C ALA A 190 -12.62 -17.77 16.10
N ILE A 191 -11.95 -17.72 14.95
CA ILE A 191 -11.76 -18.85 14.03
C ILE A 191 -10.25 -19.06 13.84
N ALA A 192 -9.75 -20.28 14.14
CA ALA A 192 -8.39 -20.66 13.82
C ALA A 192 -8.41 -21.94 12.98
N LEU A 193 -7.81 -21.92 11.78
CA LEU A 193 -7.80 -23.01 10.81
C LEU A 193 -6.38 -23.29 10.35
N GLY A 194 -5.80 -24.42 10.73
CA GLY A 194 -4.47 -24.84 10.31
C GLY A 194 -3.56 -25.24 11.46
N LEU A 195 -2.30 -25.53 11.15
CA LEU A 195 -1.33 -26.02 12.12
C LEU A 195 -0.66 -24.84 12.83
N HIS A 196 -0.61 -24.90 14.19
CA HIS A 196 -0.03 -23.84 15.06
C HIS A 196 -0.65 -22.47 14.82
N THR A 197 -1.96 -22.42 14.52
CA THR A 197 -2.71 -21.18 14.40
C THR A 197 -3.30 -20.76 15.74
N THR A 198 -3.33 -19.45 16.02
CA THR A 198 -3.90 -18.88 17.24
C THR A 198 -4.82 -17.72 16.90
N ALA A 199 -6.10 -17.82 17.27
CA ALA A 199 -7.08 -16.73 17.16
C ALA A 199 -7.53 -16.37 18.58
N SER A 200 -6.89 -15.37 19.19
CA SER A 200 -7.12 -14.97 20.58
C SER A 200 -7.87 -13.64 20.74
N GLY A 201 -8.00 -12.86 19.68
CA GLY A 201 -8.85 -11.67 19.68
C GLY A 201 -10.33 -12.02 19.46
N ASP A 202 -11.25 -11.33 20.13
CA ASP A 202 -12.69 -11.53 19.89
C ASP A 202 -13.03 -11.25 18.42
N GLY A 203 -13.77 -12.19 17.78
CA GLY A 203 -14.09 -12.13 16.36
C GLY A 203 -12.89 -12.25 15.41
N SER A 204 -11.72 -12.67 15.90
CA SER A 204 -10.51 -12.79 15.07
C SER A 204 -10.51 -14.06 14.21
N THR A 205 -9.76 -14.02 13.11
CA THR A 205 -9.60 -15.16 12.20
C THR A 205 -8.11 -15.42 11.94
N ALA A 206 -7.62 -16.64 12.23
CA ALA A 206 -6.28 -17.08 11.92
C ALA A 206 -6.32 -18.31 11.01
N MET A 207 -5.68 -18.27 9.83
CA MET A 207 -5.73 -19.37 8.85
C MET A 207 -4.34 -19.64 8.25
N GLY A 208 -3.89 -20.90 8.29
CA GLY A 208 -2.65 -21.31 7.65
C GLY A 208 -1.68 -22.04 8.57
N TYR A 209 -0.42 -21.63 8.59
CA TYR A 209 0.66 -22.24 9.34
C TYR A 209 1.39 -21.22 10.20
N PHE A 210 1.49 -21.45 11.53
CA PHE A 210 2.06 -20.48 12.49
C PHE A 210 1.44 -19.07 12.42
N THR A 211 0.12 -18.96 12.21
CA THR A 211 -0.57 -17.68 12.15
C THR A 211 -1.12 -17.27 13.53
N THR A 212 -1.10 -15.98 13.84
CA THR A 212 -1.64 -15.44 15.08
C THR A 212 -2.51 -14.22 14.81
N ALA A 213 -3.78 -14.27 15.22
CA ALA A 213 -4.72 -13.14 15.18
C ALA A 213 -5.11 -12.82 16.64
N SER A 214 -4.42 -11.86 17.26
CA SER A 214 -4.63 -11.49 18.68
C SER A 214 -5.39 -10.18 18.87
N GLY A 215 -5.48 -9.35 17.84
CA GLY A 215 -6.30 -8.14 17.88
C GLY A 215 -7.80 -8.43 17.78
N LEU A 216 -8.63 -7.57 18.37
CA LEU A 216 -10.08 -7.61 18.21
C LEU A 216 -10.45 -7.52 16.72
N VAL A 217 -11.26 -8.45 16.21
CA VAL A 217 -11.72 -8.52 14.80
C VAL A 217 -10.54 -8.56 13.81
N SER A 218 -9.37 -9.06 14.22
CA SER A 218 -8.20 -9.15 13.36
C SER A 218 -8.19 -10.39 12.47
N THR A 219 -7.46 -10.35 11.35
CA THR A 219 -7.34 -11.45 10.40
C THR A 219 -5.88 -11.74 10.09
N ALA A 220 -5.41 -12.99 10.33
CA ALA A 220 -4.08 -13.46 9.98
C ALA A 220 -4.19 -14.66 9.04
N MET A 221 -3.61 -14.59 7.83
CA MET A 221 -3.70 -15.65 6.83
C MET A 221 -2.36 -15.91 6.13
N GLY A 222 -1.98 -17.19 6.02
CA GLY A 222 -0.77 -17.60 5.33
C GLY A 222 0.19 -18.36 6.21
N GLU A 223 1.48 -17.99 6.20
CA GLU A 223 2.51 -18.62 7.00
C GLU A 223 3.26 -17.58 7.84
N SER A 224 3.39 -17.85 9.15
CA SER A 224 4.09 -16.98 10.10
C SER A 224 3.57 -15.53 10.08
N THR A 225 2.23 -15.36 10.03
CA THR A 225 1.58 -14.06 9.98
C THR A 225 1.03 -13.67 11.36
N TYR A 226 1.13 -12.37 11.69
CA TYR A 226 0.73 -11.83 12.98
C TYR A 226 -0.18 -10.62 12.82
N ALA A 227 -1.46 -10.74 13.15
CA ALA A 227 -2.43 -9.65 13.18
C ALA A 227 -2.75 -9.28 14.63
N ASN A 228 -1.92 -8.40 15.21
CA ASN A 228 -1.95 -8.08 16.64
C ASN A 228 -2.73 -6.78 16.94
N GLY A 229 -2.87 -5.91 15.96
CA GLY A 229 -3.68 -4.69 16.09
C GLY A 229 -5.17 -4.98 16.00
N ASN A 230 -6.01 -4.19 16.68
CA ASN A 230 -7.45 -4.28 16.50
C ASN A 230 -7.85 -3.96 15.06
N ALA A 231 -8.76 -4.74 14.49
CA ALA A 231 -9.21 -4.66 13.10
C ALA A 231 -8.05 -4.75 12.08
N SER A 232 -6.91 -5.34 12.47
CA SER A 232 -5.75 -5.47 11.59
C SER A 232 -5.84 -6.69 10.69
N THR A 233 -5.15 -6.63 9.54
CA THR A 233 -5.08 -7.74 8.57
C THR A 233 -3.63 -8.04 8.21
N ALA A 234 -3.19 -9.29 8.43
CA ALA A 234 -1.86 -9.77 8.04
C ALA A 234 -2.00 -10.96 7.09
N MET A 235 -1.48 -10.86 5.85
CA MET A 235 -1.62 -11.91 4.83
C MET A 235 -0.32 -12.17 4.07
N GLY A 236 0.04 -13.44 3.91
CA GLY A 236 1.20 -13.85 3.13
C GLY A 236 2.22 -14.65 3.95
N PHE A 237 3.51 -14.30 3.87
CA PHE A 237 4.58 -14.97 4.59
C PHE A 237 5.35 -13.99 5.47
N GLY A 238 5.46 -14.28 6.77
CA GLY A 238 6.23 -13.48 7.71
C GLY A 238 5.71 -12.03 7.87
N THR A 239 4.40 -11.81 7.71
CA THR A 239 3.81 -10.47 7.78
C THR A 239 3.33 -10.13 9.19
N THR A 240 3.42 -8.87 9.57
CA THR A 240 2.98 -8.38 10.88
C THR A 240 2.14 -7.10 10.74
N ALA A 241 0.89 -7.15 11.18
CA ALA A 241 0.00 -6.00 11.28
C ALA A 241 -0.29 -5.73 12.77
N SER A 242 0.44 -4.79 13.36
CA SER A 242 0.35 -4.47 14.78
C SER A 242 -0.32 -3.13 15.11
N GLY A 243 -0.45 -2.25 14.13
CA GLY A 243 -1.23 -1.02 14.28
C GLY A 243 -2.75 -1.29 14.27
N ILE A 244 -3.53 -0.44 14.92
CA ILE A 244 -4.99 -0.47 14.81
C ILE A 244 -5.39 -0.19 13.36
N ASN A 245 -6.35 -0.94 12.80
CA ASN A 245 -6.80 -0.89 11.41
C ASN A 245 -5.68 -1.07 10.38
N SER A 246 -4.53 -1.65 10.75
CA SER A 246 -3.39 -1.79 9.86
C SER A 246 -3.51 -2.98 8.93
N THR A 247 -2.87 -2.89 7.76
CA THR A 247 -2.85 -3.97 6.76
C THR A 247 -1.41 -4.29 6.35
N ALA A 248 -0.98 -5.55 6.52
CA ALA A 248 0.32 -6.05 6.07
C ALA A 248 0.14 -7.22 5.10
N MET A 249 0.56 -7.08 3.83
CA MET A 249 0.36 -8.10 2.80
C MET A 249 1.63 -8.35 1.98
N GLY A 250 1.97 -9.63 1.79
CA GLY A 250 3.09 -10.04 0.96
C GLY A 250 4.13 -10.87 1.69
N TYR A 251 5.41 -10.52 1.55
CA TYR A 251 6.53 -11.22 2.16
C TYR A 251 7.30 -10.30 3.11
N SER A 252 7.41 -10.68 4.39
CA SER A 252 8.15 -9.92 5.42
C SER A 252 7.73 -8.45 5.50
N THR A 253 6.42 -8.19 5.47
CA THR A 253 5.87 -6.82 5.55
C THR A 253 5.44 -6.50 6.99
N ILE A 254 5.60 -5.25 7.41
CA ILE A 254 5.26 -4.77 8.74
C ILE A 254 4.40 -3.51 8.64
N ALA A 255 3.19 -3.54 9.19
CA ALA A 255 2.31 -2.39 9.34
C ALA A 255 2.07 -2.13 10.84
N SER A 256 2.78 -1.17 11.41
CA SER A 256 2.77 -0.89 12.84
C SER A 256 2.14 0.45 13.24
N GLY A 257 2.00 1.37 12.29
CA GLY A 257 1.24 2.61 12.52
C GLY A 257 -0.27 2.37 12.52
N VAL A 258 -1.02 3.25 13.17
CA VAL A 258 -2.49 3.27 13.11
C VAL A 258 -2.92 3.59 11.68
N ASP A 259 -3.93 2.87 11.15
CA ASP A 259 -4.44 3.04 9.79
C ASP A 259 -3.33 2.92 8.71
N SER A 260 -2.26 2.14 8.98
CA SER A 260 -1.12 1.99 8.08
C SER A 260 -1.26 0.79 7.14
N THR A 261 -0.63 0.87 5.97
CA THR A 261 -0.64 -0.21 4.97
C THR A 261 0.77 -0.53 4.48
N ALA A 262 1.21 -1.79 4.60
CA ALA A 262 2.46 -2.29 4.07
C ALA A 262 2.20 -3.43 3.07
N MET A 263 2.62 -3.28 1.80
CA MET A 263 2.36 -4.28 0.75
C MET A 263 3.60 -4.56 -0.10
N GLY A 264 3.89 -5.84 -0.34
CA GLY A 264 4.96 -6.25 -1.24
C GLY A 264 6.02 -7.11 -0.56
N TRP A 265 7.30 -6.77 -0.70
CA TRP A 265 8.44 -7.51 -0.17
C TRP A 265 9.32 -6.63 0.73
N GLY A 266 9.45 -7.00 2.00
CA GLY A 266 10.29 -6.27 2.96
C GLY A 266 9.86 -4.83 3.20
N THR A 267 8.56 -4.53 3.16
CA THR A 267 8.03 -3.17 3.34
C THR A 267 7.63 -2.92 4.79
N THR A 268 7.84 -1.70 5.28
CA THR A 268 7.48 -1.29 6.64
C THR A 268 6.70 0.03 6.64
N ALA A 269 5.46 0.00 7.08
CA ALA A 269 4.62 1.18 7.31
C ALA A 269 4.47 1.40 8.83
N SER A 270 5.33 2.25 9.40
CA SER A 270 5.43 2.46 10.86
C SER A 270 4.88 3.81 11.35
N GLY A 271 4.64 4.76 10.46
CA GLY A 271 3.92 5.99 10.80
C GLY A 271 2.42 5.80 10.73
N ASP A 272 1.66 6.57 11.51
CA ASP A 272 0.20 6.57 11.45
C ASP A 272 -0.27 7.11 10.09
N PHE A 273 -1.34 6.55 9.52
CA PHE A 273 -1.90 6.89 8.20
C PHE A 273 -0.87 6.74 7.06
N SER A 274 0.17 5.93 7.25
CA SER A 274 1.26 5.79 6.28
C SER A 274 1.10 4.56 5.39
N MET A 275 1.75 4.60 4.21
CA MET A 275 1.70 3.51 3.24
C MET A 275 3.10 3.20 2.67
N ALA A 276 3.52 1.92 2.71
CA ALA A 276 4.75 1.43 2.12
C ALA A 276 4.45 0.31 1.14
N MET A 277 4.83 0.47 -0.13
CA MET A 277 4.51 -0.48 -1.20
C MET A 277 5.72 -0.85 -2.05
N GLY A 278 5.70 -2.06 -2.61
CA GLY A 278 6.73 -2.55 -3.52
C GLY A 278 7.82 -3.34 -2.81
N ALA A 279 9.09 -2.91 -2.89
CA ALA A 279 10.21 -3.66 -2.34
C ALA A 279 11.14 -2.79 -1.49
N ASN A 280 11.56 -3.30 -0.32
CA ASN A 280 12.57 -2.71 0.55
C ASN A 280 12.36 -1.22 0.86
N VAL A 281 11.18 -0.85 1.29
CA VAL A 281 10.86 0.54 1.64
C VAL A 281 10.24 0.66 3.02
N SER A 282 10.46 1.79 3.68
CA SER A 282 9.92 2.09 5.00
C SER A 282 9.42 3.52 5.08
N THR A 283 8.33 3.73 5.81
CA THR A 283 7.87 5.08 6.15
C THR A 283 8.69 5.72 7.27
N GLY A 284 9.60 4.97 7.94
CA GLY A 284 10.52 5.51 8.94
C GLY A 284 9.86 6.09 10.20
N GLY A 285 8.62 5.72 10.50
CA GLY A 285 7.83 6.31 11.60
C GLY A 285 7.11 7.61 11.23
N HIS A 286 7.25 8.08 9.98
CA HIS A 286 6.65 9.33 9.54
C HIS A 286 5.17 9.15 9.19
N GLY A 287 4.31 9.90 9.90
CA GLY A 287 2.86 9.89 9.71
C GLY A 287 2.42 10.51 8.38
N GLY A 288 1.28 10.02 7.83
CA GLY A 288 0.72 10.52 6.57
C GLY A 288 1.61 10.32 5.34
N SER A 289 2.73 9.59 5.46
CA SER A 289 3.70 9.45 4.37
C SER A 289 3.40 8.24 3.48
N PHE A 290 3.79 8.35 2.21
CA PHE A 290 3.71 7.27 1.24
C PHE A 290 5.09 7.00 0.64
N ILE A 291 5.46 5.72 0.53
CA ILE A 291 6.69 5.32 -0.16
C ILE A 291 6.44 4.11 -1.07
N TYR A 292 6.97 4.20 -2.28
CA TYR A 292 7.00 3.10 -3.24
C TYR A 292 8.45 2.76 -3.64
N GLY A 293 8.78 1.46 -3.64
CA GLY A 293 10.04 0.95 -4.17
C GLY A 293 9.80 -0.08 -5.26
N ASP A 294 10.51 0.06 -6.37
CA ASP A 294 10.48 -0.93 -7.44
C ASP A 294 11.34 -2.19 -7.11
N ALA A 295 11.35 -3.18 -7.98
CA ALA A 295 12.09 -4.42 -7.78
C ALA A 295 13.62 -4.25 -7.76
N SER A 296 14.15 -3.09 -8.16
CA SER A 296 15.59 -2.77 -8.12
C SER A 296 16.04 -2.21 -6.77
N THR A 297 15.11 -1.86 -5.88
CA THR A 297 15.40 -1.29 -4.56
C THR A 297 16.07 -2.34 -3.67
N ARG A 298 17.41 -2.37 -3.66
CA ARG A 298 18.22 -3.37 -2.95
C ARG A 298 18.53 -3.00 -1.51
N SER A 299 18.63 -1.72 -1.21
CA SER A 299 18.81 -1.17 0.14
C SER A 299 17.52 -0.53 0.60
N LEU A 300 17.26 -0.55 1.91
CA LEU A 300 16.08 0.06 2.49
C LEU A 300 16.03 1.57 2.16
N ALA A 301 15.00 1.98 1.44
CA ALA A 301 14.69 3.39 1.24
C ALA A 301 13.64 3.83 2.27
N THR A 302 13.78 5.06 2.79
CA THR A 302 12.97 5.52 3.91
C THR A 302 12.49 6.95 3.69
N ASN A 303 11.24 7.26 4.08
CA ASN A 303 10.78 8.63 4.21
C ASN A 303 11.61 9.36 5.28
N THR A 304 11.77 10.66 5.12
CA THR A 304 12.56 11.52 6.01
C THR A 304 11.72 12.60 6.71
N ALA A 305 10.43 12.68 6.38
CA ALA A 305 9.50 13.64 6.96
C ALA A 305 8.06 13.12 6.92
N ASP A 306 7.22 13.65 7.79
CA ASP A 306 5.78 13.42 7.77
C ASP A 306 5.14 13.97 6.49
N ASN A 307 4.05 13.34 6.04
CA ASN A 307 3.30 13.72 4.84
C ASN A 307 4.13 13.75 3.54
N GLN A 308 5.23 13.01 3.50
CA GLN A 308 6.14 12.95 2.37
C GLN A 308 5.74 11.81 1.42
N PHE A 309 5.72 12.11 0.11
CA PHE A 309 5.66 11.11 -0.95
C PHE A 309 7.07 10.80 -1.48
N VAL A 310 7.48 9.54 -1.45
CA VAL A 310 8.75 9.06 -2.00
C VAL A 310 8.49 7.94 -3.01
N ALA A 311 9.14 8.00 -4.16
CA ALA A 311 9.13 6.91 -5.14
C ALA A 311 10.57 6.60 -5.59
N VAL A 312 10.99 5.36 -5.39
CA VAL A 312 12.26 4.82 -5.90
C VAL A 312 11.93 4.01 -7.15
N VAL A 313 12.12 4.61 -8.31
CA VAL A 313 11.69 4.07 -9.62
C VAL A 313 12.84 4.13 -10.61
N SER A 314 13.65 3.08 -10.67
CA SER A 314 14.83 3.01 -11.52
C SER A 314 14.55 3.11 -13.01
N GLY A 315 13.35 2.72 -13.43
CA GLY A 315 12.85 2.84 -14.80
C GLY A 315 12.36 4.23 -15.19
N GLY A 316 12.38 5.19 -14.23
CA GLY A 316 11.81 6.53 -14.41
C GLY A 316 10.32 6.58 -14.01
N ALA A 317 9.74 7.78 -14.08
CA ALA A 317 8.34 8.03 -13.78
C ALA A 317 7.69 8.84 -14.90
N LEU A 318 6.44 8.51 -15.25
CA LEU A 318 5.63 9.18 -16.27
C LEU A 318 4.27 9.54 -15.70
N PHE A 319 3.83 10.76 -15.89
CA PHE A 319 2.51 11.24 -15.53
C PHE A 319 1.81 11.72 -16.79
N PHE A 320 0.81 10.99 -17.24
CA PHE A 320 0.01 11.31 -18.42
C PHE A 320 -1.28 12.01 -18.01
N THR A 321 -1.66 13.05 -18.73
CA THR A 321 -2.86 13.85 -18.49
C THR A 321 -3.98 13.57 -19.47
N ASN A 322 -3.75 12.67 -20.45
CA ASN A 322 -4.78 12.23 -21.40
C ASN A 322 -4.73 10.68 -21.60
N PRO A 323 -5.85 10.06 -22.02
CA PRO A 323 -5.94 8.61 -22.24
C PRO A 323 -4.95 8.07 -23.30
N ASP A 324 -4.67 8.84 -24.33
CA ASP A 324 -3.78 8.45 -25.44
C ASP A 324 -2.30 8.57 -25.08
N ARG A 325 -1.97 9.04 -23.88
CA ARG A 325 -0.61 9.19 -23.36
C ARG A 325 0.30 10.04 -24.27
N THR A 326 -0.27 11.05 -24.90
CA THR A 326 0.44 11.99 -25.78
C THR A 326 0.80 13.30 -25.10
N THR A 327 0.20 13.57 -23.92
CA THR A 327 0.50 14.73 -23.08
C THR A 327 0.84 14.30 -21.67
N GLY A 328 1.81 14.97 -21.05
CA GLY A 328 2.27 14.65 -19.71
C GLY A 328 3.70 15.09 -19.44
N VAL A 329 4.18 14.71 -18.26
CA VAL A 329 5.55 14.97 -17.80
C VAL A 329 6.18 13.69 -17.29
N GLY A 330 7.51 13.65 -17.25
CA GLY A 330 8.20 12.51 -16.71
C GLY A 330 9.62 12.81 -16.26
N VAL A 331 10.19 11.81 -15.55
CA VAL A 331 11.62 11.73 -15.22
C VAL A 331 12.16 10.47 -15.88
N ALA A 332 13.13 10.60 -16.76
CA ALA A 332 13.72 9.43 -17.41
C ALA A 332 14.59 8.63 -16.43
N ALA A 333 14.80 7.34 -16.71
CA ALA A 333 15.70 6.50 -15.94
C ALA A 333 17.07 7.14 -15.76
N GLY A 334 17.54 7.25 -14.51
CA GLY A 334 18.84 7.86 -14.17
C GLY A 334 18.93 9.38 -14.37
N SER A 335 17.84 10.06 -14.75
CA SER A 335 17.80 11.51 -14.91
C SER A 335 17.48 12.21 -13.60
N GLY A 336 18.06 13.39 -13.39
CA GLY A 336 17.71 14.30 -12.29
C GLY A 336 16.78 15.45 -12.69
N SER A 337 16.17 15.40 -13.90
CA SER A 337 15.32 16.47 -14.42
C SER A 337 14.00 15.96 -14.95
N TRP A 338 12.96 16.80 -14.83
CA TRP A 338 11.68 16.60 -15.48
C TRP A 338 11.79 16.92 -16.97
N PHE A 339 11.05 16.16 -17.79
CA PHE A 339 10.79 16.51 -19.18
C PHE A 339 9.28 16.60 -19.41
N SER A 340 8.88 17.46 -20.36
CA SER A 340 7.50 17.55 -20.86
C SER A 340 7.40 16.85 -22.21
N LEU A 341 6.32 16.08 -22.41
CA LEU A 341 6.00 15.53 -23.73
C LEU A 341 5.65 16.68 -24.67
N SER A 342 6.37 16.79 -25.79
CA SER A 342 6.27 17.91 -26.74
C SER A 342 6.31 17.45 -28.20
N ASP A 343 5.64 16.31 -28.50
CA ASP A 343 5.54 15.80 -29.88
C ASP A 343 4.73 16.78 -30.75
N ARG A 344 5.27 17.08 -31.93
CA ARG A 344 4.62 17.92 -32.94
C ARG A 344 3.26 17.36 -33.34
N ASN A 345 3.11 16.03 -33.45
CA ASN A 345 1.90 15.36 -33.88
C ASN A 345 0.78 15.42 -32.81
N ALA A 346 1.13 15.71 -31.57
CA ALA A 346 0.16 15.94 -30.50
C ALA A 346 -0.29 17.40 -30.39
N LYS A 347 0.20 18.28 -31.27
CA LYS A 347 -0.08 19.72 -31.24
C LYS A 347 -0.88 20.15 -32.47
N THR A 348 -1.73 21.13 -32.31
CA THR A 348 -2.53 21.72 -33.36
C THR A 348 -2.41 23.25 -33.35
N ALA A 349 -2.91 23.94 -34.37
CA ALA A 349 -2.92 25.39 -34.45
C ALA A 349 -1.55 26.06 -34.32
N VAL A 350 -0.50 25.41 -34.82
CA VAL A 350 0.87 25.94 -34.78
C VAL A 350 0.96 27.20 -35.62
N GLN A 351 1.33 28.32 -34.99
CA GLN A 351 1.48 29.63 -35.67
C GLN A 351 2.93 30.15 -35.48
N PRO A 352 3.53 30.80 -36.50
CA PRO A 352 4.79 31.49 -36.31
C PRO A 352 4.60 32.71 -35.39
N LEU A 353 5.62 33.05 -34.63
CA LEU A 353 5.65 34.22 -33.76
C LEU A 353 6.73 35.23 -34.21
N ASP A 354 6.58 36.51 -33.85
CA ASP A 354 7.62 37.52 -34.03
C ASP A 354 8.52 37.56 -32.76
N PRO A 355 9.79 37.13 -32.88
CA PRO A 355 10.72 37.13 -31.76
C PRO A 355 11.02 38.53 -31.19
N ARG A 356 10.93 39.57 -31.99
CA ARG A 356 11.20 40.95 -31.53
C ARG A 356 10.07 41.48 -30.65
N GLU A 357 8.81 41.18 -31.00
CA GLU A 357 7.68 41.54 -30.15
C GLU A 357 7.72 40.77 -28.83
N VAL A 358 8.14 39.48 -28.85
CA VAL A 358 8.35 38.72 -27.59
C VAL A 358 9.45 39.35 -26.76
N LEU A 359 10.60 39.70 -27.35
CA LEU A 359 11.68 40.38 -26.63
C LEU A 359 11.23 41.68 -25.97
N LYS A 360 10.45 42.48 -26.67
CA LYS A 360 9.92 43.75 -26.14
C LYS A 360 9.03 43.52 -24.91
N LYS A 361 8.16 42.47 -24.95
CA LYS A 361 7.30 42.10 -23.84
C LYS A 361 8.12 41.56 -22.66
N VAL A 362 9.16 40.73 -22.91
CA VAL A 362 10.06 40.22 -21.87
C VAL A 362 10.82 41.38 -21.20
N ALA A 363 11.30 42.33 -21.97
CA ALA A 363 12.00 43.49 -21.45
C ALA A 363 11.15 44.42 -20.59
N ALA A 364 9.82 44.41 -20.78
CA ALA A 364 8.85 45.17 -20.01
C ALA A 364 8.27 44.38 -18.82
N LEU A 365 8.51 43.05 -18.73
CA LEU A 365 7.94 42.17 -17.72
C LEU A 365 8.56 42.46 -16.35
N PRO A 366 7.75 42.75 -15.29
CA PRO A 366 8.28 42.91 -13.95
C PRO A 366 8.91 41.63 -13.41
N LEU A 367 10.18 41.67 -13.02
CA LEU A 367 10.87 40.57 -12.35
C LEU A 367 11.09 40.91 -10.90
N ASN A 368 10.65 40.01 -10.01
CA ASN A 368 10.71 40.20 -8.57
C ASN A 368 11.39 39.01 -7.89
N THR A 369 11.89 39.22 -6.69
CA THR A 369 12.22 38.14 -5.77
C THR A 369 11.10 37.98 -4.77
N TRP A 370 10.71 36.73 -4.50
CA TRP A 370 9.55 36.40 -3.65
C TRP A 370 9.76 35.09 -2.88
N GLN A 371 8.86 34.78 -1.97
CA GLN A 371 8.77 33.50 -1.26
C GLN A 371 7.31 33.11 -1.10
N TYR A 372 7.03 31.82 -0.98
CA TYR A 372 5.69 31.36 -0.62
C TYR A 372 5.41 31.67 0.85
N LYS A 373 4.17 32.03 1.17
CA LYS A 373 3.73 32.36 2.55
C LYS A 373 3.89 31.18 3.51
N THR A 374 3.85 29.95 3.00
CA THR A 374 3.94 28.70 3.75
C THR A 374 5.34 28.08 3.74
N GLN A 375 6.28 28.70 3.04
CA GLN A 375 7.67 28.24 2.93
C GLN A 375 8.55 28.93 3.96
N ASP A 376 9.61 28.24 4.40
CA ASP A 376 10.61 28.84 5.31
C ASP A 376 11.19 30.12 4.72
N ALA A 377 11.33 31.14 5.55
CA ALA A 377 11.77 32.49 5.15
C ALA A 377 13.17 32.55 4.53
N GLN A 378 14.01 31.54 4.75
CA GLN A 378 15.33 31.44 4.14
C GLN A 378 15.31 31.15 2.63
N TYR A 379 14.22 30.58 2.11
CA TYR A 379 14.11 30.22 0.70
C TYR A 379 13.50 31.37 -0.11
N ARG A 380 14.25 31.85 -1.11
CA ARG A 380 13.85 32.92 -2.02
C ARG A 380 13.80 32.41 -3.45
N HIS A 381 12.83 32.88 -4.19
CA HIS A 381 12.63 32.63 -5.61
C HIS A 381 12.76 33.94 -6.38
N MET A 382 12.97 33.87 -7.70
CA MET A 382 13.02 35.02 -8.60
C MET A 382 12.23 34.68 -9.87
N GLY A 383 11.43 35.60 -10.33
CA GLY A 383 10.68 35.47 -11.55
C GLY A 383 9.53 36.48 -11.64
N PRO A 384 8.78 36.46 -12.74
CA PRO A 384 7.56 37.26 -12.89
C PRO A 384 6.43 36.67 -12.03
N MET A 385 5.42 37.49 -11.74
CA MET A 385 4.16 36.97 -11.22
C MET A 385 3.35 36.38 -12.37
N ALA A 386 2.56 35.35 -12.09
CA ALA A 386 1.72 34.69 -13.10
C ALA A 386 0.72 35.65 -13.77
N GLN A 387 0.17 36.60 -13.01
CA GLN A 387 -0.71 37.63 -13.53
C GLN A 387 -0.02 38.51 -14.58
N ASP A 388 1.22 38.95 -14.32
CA ASP A 388 1.99 39.79 -15.24
C ASP A 388 2.38 39.02 -16.50
N PHE A 389 2.79 37.75 -16.33
CA PHE A 389 3.13 36.86 -17.45
C PHE A 389 1.92 36.61 -18.34
N TYR A 390 0.79 36.26 -17.75
CA TYR A 390 -0.45 36.01 -18.49
C TYR A 390 -0.95 37.26 -19.21
N ALA A 391 -0.91 38.44 -18.55
CA ALA A 391 -1.27 39.71 -19.17
C ALA A 391 -0.37 40.04 -20.39
N ALA A 392 0.93 39.74 -20.31
CA ALA A 392 1.87 40.03 -21.39
C ALA A 392 1.75 39.06 -22.57
N PHE A 393 1.58 37.76 -22.33
CA PHE A 393 1.73 36.71 -23.35
C PHE A 393 0.43 35.97 -23.70
N GLN A 394 -0.58 35.96 -22.82
CA GLN A 394 -1.81 35.19 -22.96
C GLN A 394 -1.55 33.67 -23.16
N LEU A 395 -0.53 33.15 -22.43
CA LEU A 395 -0.13 31.76 -22.43
C LEU A 395 -0.52 31.07 -21.10
N GLY A 396 -0.73 29.75 -21.14
CA GLY A 396 -1.13 28.97 -19.98
C GLY A 396 -2.64 28.94 -19.76
N GLU A 397 -3.09 28.14 -18.78
CA GLU A 397 -4.52 27.91 -18.51
C GLU A 397 -5.13 28.98 -17.59
N SER A 398 -4.34 29.71 -16.86
CA SER A 398 -4.80 30.72 -15.89
C SER A 398 -3.75 31.79 -15.59
N ASP A 399 -4.20 32.88 -14.96
CA ASP A 399 -3.33 33.94 -14.43
C ASP A 399 -2.69 33.61 -13.08
N LYS A 400 -2.76 32.34 -12.60
CA LYS A 400 -2.25 31.91 -11.28
C LYS A 400 -1.06 30.95 -11.39
N SER A 401 -0.76 30.46 -12.59
CA SER A 401 0.33 29.54 -12.86
C SER A 401 1.11 29.95 -14.10
N ILE A 402 2.36 29.58 -14.17
CA ILE A 402 3.21 29.71 -15.36
C ILE A 402 3.75 28.31 -15.66
N ASP A 403 3.43 27.80 -16.83
CA ASP A 403 3.93 26.50 -17.28
C ASP A 403 5.41 26.65 -17.67
N THR A 404 6.23 25.69 -17.25
CA THR A 404 7.68 25.71 -17.55
C THR A 404 7.94 25.72 -19.06
N VAL A 405 7.12 25.00 -19.85
CA VAL A 405 7.19 24.97 -21.31
C VAL A 405 6.97 26.36 -21.91
N ASP A 406 6.04 27.15 -21.37
CA ASP A 406 5.72 28.49 -21.85
C ASP A 406 6.82 29.48 -21.45
N ALA A 407 7.32 29.40 -20.20
CA ALA A 407 8.42 30.22 -19.75
C ALA A 407 9.67 29.99 -20.61
N ASP A 408 10.03 28.73 -20.85
CA ASP A 408 11.17 28.35 -21.70
C ASP A 408 10.96 28.80 -23.17
N GLY A 409 9.76 28.64 -23.70
CA GLY A 409 9.40 29.08 -25.05
C GLY A 409 9.54 30.59 -25.23
N VAL A 410 9.04 31.36 -24.27
CA VAL A 410 9.18 32.84 -24.24
C VAL A 410 10.64 33.24 -24.14
N ALA A 411 11.44 32.57 -23.29
CA ALA A 411 12.88 32.84 -23.17
C ALA A 411 13.63 32.57 -24.49
N LEU A 412 13.37 31.43 -25.15
CA LEU A 412 13.97 31.10 -26.45
C LEU A 412 13.59 32.13 -27.54
N ALA A 413 12.33 32.54 -27.60
CA ALA A 413 11.88 33.55 -28.54
C ALA A 413 12.51 34.92 -28.26
N ALA A 414 12.64 35.32 -27.02
CA ALA A 414 13.33 36.57 -26.62
C ALA A 414 14.81 36.56 -26.99
N ILE A 415 15.52 35.44 -26.83
CA ILE A 415 16.92 35.26 -27.25
C ILE A 415 17.05 35.42 -28.78
N GLN A 416 16.13 34.82 -29.56
CA GLN A 416 16.11 34.99 -31.02
C GLN A 416 15.86 36.45 -31.41
N GLY A 417 14.94 37.15 -30.74
CA GLY A 417 14.69 38.55 -30.93
C GLY A 417 15.88 39.44 -30.60
N LEU A 418 16.59 39.14 -29.50
CA LEU A 418 17.82 39.84 -29.09
C LEU A 418 18.94 39.64 -30.12
N ASN A 419 19.13 38.42 -30.62
CA ASN A 419 20.12 38.12 -31.64
C ASN A 419 19.82 38.88 -32.96
N ALA A 420 18.58 38.92 -33.37
CA ALA A 420 18.14 39.68 -34.54
C ALA A 420 18.39 41.20 -34.36
N LEU A 421 18.10 41.76 -33.20
CA LEU A 421 18.35 43.16 -32.86
C LEU A 421 19.85 43.47 -32.81
N LEU A 422 20.65 42.57 -32.27
CA LEU A 422 22.13 42.72 -32.20
C LEU A 422 22.72 42.72 -33.60
N ALA A 423 22.33 41.79 -34.47
CA ALA A 423 22.78 41.72 -35.85
C ALA A 423 22.45 43.01 -36.65
N GLU A 424 21.24 43.56 -36.46
CA GLU A 424 20.87 44.84 -37.08
C GLU A 424 21.73 46.00 -36.56
N LYS A 425 21.95 46.06 -35.25
CA LYS A 425 22.83 47.08 -34.62
C LYS A 425 24.26 46.97 -35.11
N ASP A 426 24.82 45.76 -35.21
CA ASP A 426 26.17 45.52 -35.72
C ASP A 426 26.29 45.96 -37.19
N ALA A 427 25.32 45.61 -38.05
CA ALA A 427 25.30 46.03 -39.43
C ALA A 427 25.26 47.58 -39.57
N LYS A 428 24.42 48.24 -38.76
CA LYS A 428 24.35 49.69 -38.71
C LYS A 428 25.63 50.32 -38.22
N THR A 429 26.23 49.77 -37.17
CA THR A 429 27.54 50.25 -36.62
C THR A 429 28.64 50.07 -37.65
N THR A 430 28.71 48.94 -38.36
CA THR A 430 29.68 48.68 -39.42
C THR A 430 29.53 49.71 -40.58
N ALA A 431 28.29 49.95 -41.00
CA ALA A 431 28.03 50.95 -42.06
C ALA A 431 28.46 52.36 -41.60
N GLN A 432 28.21 52.74 -40.36
CA GLN A 432 28.69 54.02 -39.80
C GLN A 432 30.19 54.11 -39.70
N LEU A 433 30.87 53.04 -39.35
CA LEU A 433 32.35 52.99 -39.34
C LEU A 433 32.93 53.14 -40.77
N GLU A 434 32.39 52.44 -41.73
CA GLU A 434 32.77 52.55 -43.13
C GLU A 434 32.58 53.99 -43.67
N GLU A 435 31.51 54.69 -43.25
CA GLU A 435 31.27 56.09 -43.60
C GLU A 435 32.33 56.98 -42.95
N LYS A 436 32.63 56.81 -41.70
CA LYS A 436 33.66 57.54 -40.97
C LYS A 436 35.08 57.32 -41.53
N ASP A 437 35.41 56.09 -41.92
CA ASP A 437 36.65 55.74 -42.54
C ASP A 437 36.81 56.46 -43.89
N ARG A 438 35.75 56.56 -44.70
CA ARG A 438 35.76 57.36 -45.95
C ARG A 438 35.99 58.87 -45.66
N GLU A 439 35.28 59.43 -44.66
CA GLU A 439 35.45 60.83 -44.24
C GLU A 439 36.89 61.10 -43.77
N ILE A 440 37.44 60.21 -42.95
CA ILE A 440 38.85 60.28 -42.48
C ILE A 440 39.83 60.22 -43.70
N ALA A 441 39.58 59.32 -44.66
CA ALA A 441 40.44 59.22 -45.85
C ALA A 441 40.39 60.51 -46.70
N ALA A 442 39.24 61.11 -46.88
CA ALA A 442 39.01 62.36 -47.57
C ALA A 442 39.79 63.54 -46.85
N LEU A 443 39.59 63.65 -45.53
CA LEU A 443 40.26 64.65 -44.72
C LEU A 443 41.85 64.52 -44.75
N ARG A 444 42.37 63.29 -44.74
CA ARG A 444 43.73 62.99 -44.87
C ARG A 444 44.31 63.48 -46.26
N THR A 445 43.55 63.21 -47.35
CA THR A 445 43.94 63.69 -48.71
C THR A 445 43.95 65.20 -48.77
N GLU A 446 42.90 65.86 -48.24
CA GLU A 446 42.83 67.32 -48.19
C GLU A 446 43.96 67.89 -47.36
N LEU A 447 44.25 67.32 -46.20
CA LEU A 447 45.38 67.75 -45.33
C LEU A 447 46.72 67.59 -46.04
N THR A 448 46.99 66.46 -46.73
CA THR A 448 48.21 66.24 -47.51
C THR A 448 48.33 67.27 -48.62
N THR A 449 47.24 67.59 -49.35
CA THR A 449 47.22 68.62 -50.37
C THR A 449 47.56 70.03 -49.80
N ARG A 450 47.00 70.37 -48.63
CA ARG A 450 47.29 71.64 -47.93
C ARG A 450 48.69 71.70 -47.43
N ILE A 451 49.24 70.61 -46.91
CA ILE A 451 50.63 70.54 -46.51
C ILE A 451 51.58 70.81 -47.71
N ALA A 452 51.37 70.08 -48.82
CA ALA A 452 52.13 70.27 -50.01
C ALA A 452 52.10 71.76 -50.55
N ALA A 453 50.90 72.37 -50.53
CA ALA A 453 50.73 73.78 -50.91
C ALA A 453 51.52 74.73 -49.95
N LEU A 454 51.47 74.44 -48.61
CA LEU A 454 52.22 75.22 -47.64
C LEU A 454 53.80 75.04 -47.80
N GLU A 455 54.25 73.83 -48.12
CA GLU A 455 55.66 73.56 -48.41
C GLU A 455 56.13 74.28 -49.63
N SER A 456 55.29 74.30 -50.71
CA SER A 456 55.59 75.12 -51.89
C SER A 456 55.68 76.62 -51.56
N THR A 457 54.68 77.12 -50.82
CA THR A 457 54.69 78.53 -50.39
C THR A 457 55.87 78.88 -49.50
N ALA A 458 56.31 77.98 -48.63
CA ALA A 458 57.51 78.14 -47.77
C ALA A 458 58.79 78.17 -48.60
N THR A 459 58.85 77.34 -49.69
CA THR A 459 59.97 77.35 -50.64
C THR A 459 59.99 78.66 -51.40
N ASP A 460 58.85 79.12 -51.96
CA ASP A 460 58.75 80.42 -52.68
C ASP A 460 59.19 81.60 -51.75
N LEU A 461 58.72 81.56 -50.49
CA LEU A 461 59.12 82.57 -49.48
C LEU A 461 60.64 82.52 -49.19
N GLY A 462 61.22 81.32 -49.19
CA GLY A 462 62.66 81.10 -49.05
C GLY A 462 63.43 81.71 -50.20
N GLU A 463 63.00 81.46 -51.43
CA GLU A 463 63.56 82.05 -52.61
C GLU A 463 63.44 83.58 -52.62
N MET A 464 62.28 84.11 -52.28
CA MET A 464 62.02 85.53 -52.16
C MET A 464 62.93 86.19 -51.09
N LYS A 465 63.12 85.52 -49.93
CA LYS A 465 64.05 85.99 -48.92
C LYS A 465 65.54 85.99 -49.41
N ALA A 466 65.91 84.96 -50.17
CA ALA A 466 67.23 84.86 -50.78
C ALA A 466 67.44 85.99 -51.81
N GLN A 467 66.43 86.27 -52.69
CA GLN A 467 66.46 87.37 -53.63
C GLN A 467 66.55 88.74 -52.92
N LEU A 468 65.77 88.92 -51.83
CA LEU A 468 65.82 90.13 -51.01
C LEU A 468 67.19 90.34 -50.35
N ALA A 469 67.81 89.23 -49.88
CA ALA A 469 69.12 89.25 -49.28
C ALA A 469 70.21 89.56 -50.34
N ALA A 470 70.05 89.07 -51.58
CA ALA A 470 70.89 89.42 -52.70
C ALA A 470 70.79 90.95 -53.09
N LEU A 471 69.56 91.46 -53.17
CA LEU A 471 69.32 92.88 -53.40
C LEU A 471 69.87 93.79 -52.32
N ARG A 472 69.88 93.37 -51.04
CA ARG A 472 70.46 94.10 -49.93
C ARG A 472 72.00 94.18 -49.96
N LYS A 473 72.68 93.35 -50.75
CA LYS A 473 74.12 93.40 -50.98
C LYS A 473 74.54 94.43 -52.00
N PHE A 474 73.62 94.94 -52.81
CA PHE A 474 73.88 96.02 -53.74
C PHE A 474 74.00 97.35 -52.99
N THR A 475 75.09 98.07 -53.18
CA THR A 475 75.22 99.45 -52.65
C THR A 475 74.28 100.41 -53.40
N PRO A 476 73.91 101.55 -52.78
CA PRO A 476 73.04 102.54 -53.42
C PRO A 476 73.54 103.04 -54.80
N ALA A 477 74.84 102.97 -55.02
CA ALA A 477 75.44 103.32 -56.29
C ALA A 477 75.23 102.30 -57.40
N GLU A 478 75.33 101.02 -57.12
CA GLU A 478 75.07 99.91 -58.04
C GLU A 478 73.58 99.74 -58.42
N MET A 479 72.66 100.14 -57.53
CA MET A 479 71.23 100.16 -57.81
C MET A 479 70.84 101.20 -58.85
N THR A 480 71.53 102.31 -58.85
CA THR A 480 71.28 103.38 -59.87
C THR A 480 71.75 103.02 -61.27
N VAL A 481 72.82 102.20 -61.37
CA VAL A 481 73.35 101.75 -62.71
C VAL A 481 72.45 100.70 -63.33
N ALA A 482 71.84 99.81 -62.53
CA ALA A 482 70.97 98.76 -63.02
C ALA A 482 69.66 99.28 -63.56
N LEU A 483 69.18 100.41 -63.12
CA LEU A 483 67.94 101.08 -63.60
C LEU A 483 68.14 101.95 -64.82
N GLN A 484 69.40 102.12 -65.28
CA GLN A 484 69.69 102.96 -66.42
C GLN A 484 70.09 102.21 -67.69
N GLN A 485 69.95 100.89 -67.74
CA GLN A 485 70.12 100.19 -69.03
C GLN A 485 68.75 100.18 -69.86
N PRO A 486 68.75 100.76 -70.98
CA PRO A 486 67.55 100.72 -71.83
C PRO A 486 67.42 99.30 -72.45
N ARG A 487 66.20 98.85 -72.66
CA ARG A 487 65.81 97.63 -73.36
C ARG A 487 66.48 97.45 -74.70
#